data_428fb841bde7c79cea64f703142df42d
#
_entry.id   428fb841bde7c79cea64f703142df42d
#
_cell.length_a   1.000
_cell.length_b   1.000
_cell.length_c   1.000
_cell.angle_alpha   90.00
_cell.angle_beta   90.00
_cell.angle_gamma   90.00
#
_symmetry.space_group_name_H-M   'P 1'
#
loop_
_entity.id
_entity.type
_entity.pdbx_description
1 polymer ?
#
loop_
_entity_poly.entity_id
_entity_poly.type
_entity_poly.pdbx_seq_one_letter_code
_entity_poly.pdbx_strand_id
1 'polypeptide(L)'
;MNKFCRKVLFCSILVFSFAFADEAENVEENEITLPDVSTVIYGGAIKVGKSAVPDYSQILASDEKDSEVLKIELPYSENQNENTLKAEALKVDREKSIFAEGTFGAGFPGFFLGNFSIYRQGKNPFNLNFFHESSSGFAGLPLTSGYFENATEISGNKDLKFEKTALSFSLAYKDLSDGLQNKSEKMSDLTKNSIDGKFSLNWSLSENFYLNFKTDVSWFNRYGLLFKSESEDFFKALKSISVFSVSPSLDLGWKNSIVDVCFSSSYLSQADLNGSFDNNSFHRGDFTLSFDSEFSFVKFFADAGIVVGNYLGSNNFTVPFKAGADFSVLTPVSPRKLLISFAGGMESEAQTVSMLESKYKFSSLEDFQGECSSWFGLLDISFPIKNLFTVFFESTFKKTAFSNGIAEPFFTLPEDELSLRYGLYPFKIEDLTQINTNAGFSFLYKNFTLSLFWKSFWLDVPSLEFRNTVNASFSFQTENSKFGFEGLSAFLFDEGKDICPVVDFSVFFRITNALRLAVNANDIVKLVSGSKREYAGLYAKRGGNVSLVVKFNF
;
A
#
# COMPACT_ATOMS: atom_id res chain seq x y z
N MET A 1 -24.87 11.78 9.67
CA MET A 1 -24.67 10.32 9.48
C MET A 1 -25.99 9.70 9.05
N ASN A 2 -26.10 9.31 7.78
CA ASN A 2 -27.36 8.88 7.17
C ASN A 2 -27.87 7.56 7.79
N LYS A 3 -29.19 7.35 7.82
CA LYS A 3 -29.82 6.11 8.38
C LYS A 3 -29.26 4.82 7.76
N PHE A 4 -28.75 4.88 6.54
CA PHE A 4 -28.11 3.77 5.83
C PHE A 4 -26.73 3.41 6.43
N CYS A 5 -25.87 4.40 6.69
CA CYS A 5 -24.56 4.17 7.34
C CYS A 5 -24.70 3.55 8.74
N ARG A 6 -25.73 3.96 9.50
CA ARG A 6 -26.02 3.34 10.80
C ARG A 6 -26.41 1.86 10.67
N LYS A 7 -27.15 1.49 9.62
CA LYS A 7 -27.54 0.08 9.39
C LYS A 7 -26.34 -0.76 8.94
N VAL A 8 -25.49 -0.24 8.06
CA VAL A 8 -24.29 -0.96 7.61
C VAL A 8 -23.30 -1.13 8.75
N LEU A 9 -23.05 -0.10 9.55
CA LEU A 9 -22.20 -0.17 10.73
C LEU A 9 -22.76 -1.16 11.78
N PHE A 10 -24.05 -1.18 11.98
CA PHE A 10 -24.71 -2.09 12.92
C PHE A 10 -24.66 -3.55 12.44
N CYS A 11 -24.85 -3.80 11.13
CA CYS A 11 -24.68 -5.14 10.55
C CYS A 11 -23.23 -5.61 10.61
N SER A 12 -22.26 -4.73 10.38
CA SER A 12 -20.84 -5.06 10.46
C SER A 12 -20.42 -5.41 11.88
N ILE A 13 -20.91 -4.67 12.89
CA ILE A 13 -20.68 -4.96 14.31
C ILE A 13 -21.35 -6.28 14.70
N LEU A 14 -22.56 -6.57 14.19
CA LEU A 14 -23.26 -7.82 14.44
C LEU A 14 -22.51 -9.03 13.85
N VAL A 15 -21.98 -8.94 12.64
CA VAL A 15 -21.18 -10.00 12.01
C VAL A 15 -19.90 -10.25 12.82
N PHE A 16 -19.24 -9.19 13.30
CA PHE A 16 -18.09 -9.33 14.19
C PHE A 16 -18.46 -9.93 15.54
N SER A 17 -19.61 -9.55 16.12
CA SER A 17 -20.09 -10.09 17.41
C SER A 17 -20.38 -11.59 17.33
N PHE A 18 -20.97 -12.06 16.23
CA PHE A 18 -21.20 -13.50 16.03
C PHE A 18 -19.92 -14.31 15.84
N ALA A 19 -18.86 -13.70 15.28
CA ALA A 19 -17.57 -14.35 15.14
C ALA A 19 -16.80 -14.53 16.47
N PHE A 20 -17.19 -13.80 17.52
CA PHE A 20 -16.55 -13.86 18.83
C PHE A 20 -17.41 -14.53 19.93
N ALA A 21 -18.69 -14.83 19.66
CA ALA A 21 -19.64 -15.28 20.69
C ALA A 21 -19.51 -16.76 21.09
N ASP A 22 -18.73 -17.57 20.38
CA ASP A 22 -18.72 -19.04 20.56
C ASP A 22 -17.62 -19.57 21.50
N GLU A 23 -16.85 -18.73 22.20
CA GLU A 23 -15.75 -19.20 23.08
C GLU A 23 -15.68 -18.47 24.44
N ALA A 24 -16.82 -18.13 25.05
CA ALA A 24 -16.83 -17.66 26.43
C ALA A 24 -17.08 -18.82 27.40
N GLU A 25 -16.22 -19.85 27.38
CA GLU A 25 -16.18 -20.85 28.45
C GLU A 25 -14.85 -20.78 29.20
N ASN A 26 -14.98 -20.38 30.49
CA ASN A 26 -14.06 -20.56 31.60
C ASN A 26 -12.61 -20.07 31.42
N VAL A 27 -12.38 -18.83 31.74
CA VAL A 27 -11.04 -18.32 32.05
C VAL A 27 -10.78 -18.55 33.54
N GLU A 28 -10.04 -19.62 33.89
CA GLU A 28 -9.35 -19.69 35.17
C GLU A 28 -8.23 -18.61 35.18
N GLU A 29 -8.17 -17.82 36.24
CA GLU A 29 -7.09 -16.87 36.50
C GLU A 29 -5.77 -17.62 36.62
N ASN A 30 -4.98 -17.68 35.54
CA ASN A 30 -3.60 -18.10 35.61
C ASN A 30 -2.69 -16.87 35.50
N GLU A 31 -1.78 -16.75 36.46
CA GLU A 31 -0.72 -15.72 36.47
C GLU A 31 -0.01 -15.69 35.10
N ILE A 32 -0.02 -14.52 34.47
CA ILE A 32 0.65 -14.29 33.18
C ILE A 32 2.15 -14.22 33.40
N THR A 33 2.82 -15.33 33.30
CA THR A 33 4.27 -15.34 33.08
C THR A 33 4.53 -15.00 31.62
N LEU A 34 5.10 -13.81 31.37
CA LEU A 34 5.49 -13.36 30.03
C LEU A 34 6.46 -14.36 29.41
N PRO A 35 6.15 -14.94 28.24
CA PRO A 35 7.09 -15.80 27.54
C PRO A 35 8.28 -14.95 27.08
N ASP A 36 9.47 -15.50 27.24
CA ASP A 36 10.70 -14.96 26.68
C ASP A 36 10.61 -15.11 25.14
N VAL A 37 9.89 -14.18 24.52
CA VAL A 37 9.76 -14.16 23.07
C VAL A 37 11.04 -13.53 22.55
N SER A 38 11.99 -14.35 22.16
CA SER A 38 12.99 -13.95 21.17
C SER A 38 12.24 -13.63 19.88
N THR A 39 11.70 -12.43 19.81
CA THR A 39 11.17 -11.89 18.57
C THR A 39 12.37 -11.77 17.65
N VAL A 40 12.51 -12.72 16.73
CA VAL A 40 13.19 -12.44 15.49
C VAL A 40 12.40 -11.27 14.91
N ILE A 41 12.93 -10.07 15.08
CA ILE A 41 12.40 -8.90 14.43
C ILE A 41 12.73 -9.17 12.96
N TYR A 42 11.77 -9.70 12.22
CA TYR A 42 11.73 -9.35 10.81
C TYR A 42 11.95 -7.86 10.80
N GLY A 43 12.97 -7.40 10.08
CA GLY A 43 13.12 -5.99 9.78
C GLY A 43 11.89 -5.54 9.01
N GLY A 44 10.76 -5.57 9.71
CA GLY A 44 9.62 -4.81 9.33
C GLY A 44 10.18 -3.42 9.34
N ALA A 45 10.38 -2.86 8.15
CA ALA A 45 10.57 -1.44 8.02
C ALA A 45 9.62 -0.86 9.04
N ILE A 46 10.17 -0.21 10.06
CA ILE A 46 9.36 0.72 10.81
C ILE A 46 8.71 1.49 9.68
N LYS A 47 7.40 1.40 9.53
CA LYS A 47 6.70 2.39 8.72
C LYS A 47 6.95 3.68 9.48
N VAL A 48 8.11 4.23 9.26
CA VAL A 48 8.39 5.62 9.54
C VAL A 48 7.24 6.32 8.86
N GLY A 49 6.48 7.04 9.64
CA GLY A 49 5.23 7.62 9.20
C GLY A 49 5.44 8.12 7.79
N LYS A 50 4.56 7.75 6.87
CA LYS A 50 4.77 7.89 5.42
C LYS A 50 5.56 9.16 5.17
N SER A 51 6.86 9.02 4.98
CA SER A 51 7.69 10.10 4.50
C SER A 51 6.96 10.69 3.31
N ALA A 52 6.99 12.00 3.17
CA ALA A 52 6.36 12.69 2.04
C ALA A 52 6.93 12.29 0.67
N VAL A 53 7.82 11.32 0.63
CA VAL A 53 8.11 10.53 -0.57
C VAL A 53 6.88 9.64 -0.78
N PRO A 54 6.07 9.86 -1.81
CA PRO A 54 4.98 8.97 -2.15
C PRO A 54 5.51 7.55 -2.14
N ASP A 55 4.80 6.65 -1.47
CA ASP A 55 5.12 5.22 -1.50
C ASP A 55 4.73 4.70 -2.88
N TYR A 56 5.68 4.79 -3.80
CA TYR A 56 5.50 4.41 -5.20
C TYR A 56 5.29 2.92 -5.39
N SER A 57 5.56 2.11 -4.37
CA SER A 57 5.22 0.68 -4.39
C SER A 57 3.71 0.45 -4.44
N GLN A 58 2.88 1.42 -4.04
CA GLN A 58 1.42 1.34 -4.16
C GLN A 58 0.93 1.62 -5.59
N ILE A 59 1.72 2.26 -6.44
CA ILE A 59 1.36 2.50 -7.84
C ILE A 59 1.44 1.21 -8.65
N LEU A 60 2.31 0.29 -8.25
CA LEU A 60 2.44 -1.04 -8.84
C LEU A 60 1.58 -2.10 -8.15
N ALA A 61 0.96 -1.79 -7.03
CA ALA A 61 0.19 -2.73 -6.21
C ALA A 61 -1.32 -2.67 -6.44
N SER A 62 -1.78 -2.11 -7.56
CA SER A 62 -3.22 -2.15 -7.89
C SER A 62 -3.68 -3.51 -8.43
N ASP A 63 -2.78 -4.40 -8.77
CA ASP A 63 -3.11 -5.78 -9.13
C ASP A 63 -2.58 -6.77 -8.07
N GLU A 64 -3.36 -6.99 -7.03
CA GLU A 64 -3.21 -8.15 -6.14
C GLU A 64 -3.55 -9.50 -6.83
N LYS A 65 -3.58 -9.49 -8.15
CA LYS A 65 -3.69 -10.71 -8.93
C LYS A 65 -2.40 -10.95 -9.66
N ASP A 66 -1.40 -11.49 -9.29
CA ASP A 66 -0.28 -12.01 -10.09
C ASP A 66 0.93 -11.11 -10.34
N SER A 67 1.16 -10.12 -9.53
CA SER A 67 2.54 -9.85 -9.30
C SER A 67 2.90 -10.52 -7.97
N GLU A 68 3.43 -11.73 -8.01
CA GLU A 68 4.65 -11.95 -7.26
C GLU A 68 5.65 -10.92 -7.81
N VAL A 69 5.32 -9.62 -7.63
CA VAL A 69 6.34 -8.60 -7.52
C VAL A 69 7.26 -9.22 -6.52
N LEU A 70 8.42 -9.59 -6.96
CA LEU A 70 9.53 -9.91 -6.10
C LEU A 70 9.40 -8.96 -4.91
N LYS A 71 8.72 -9.43 -3.84
CA LYS A 71 9.08 -8.98 -2.53
C LYS A 71 10.57 -9.20 -2.59
N ILE A 72 11.32 -8.11 -2.70
CA ILE A 72 12.72 -8.16 -2.33
C ILE A 72 12.63 -8.51 -0.85
N GLU A 73 12.41 -9.78 -0.58
CA GLU A 73 12.70 -10.37 0.69
C GLU A 73 14.18 -10.15 0.79
N LEU A 74 14.54 -9.07 1.47
CA LEU A 74 15.91 -8.89 1.94
C LEU A 74 16.30 -10.25 2.47
N PRO A 75 17.31 -10.89 1.90
CA PRO A 75 17.56 -12.29 2.10
C PRO A 75 17.61 -12.59 3.58
N TYR A 76 16.64 -13.34 4.03
CA TYR A 76 16.61 -13.93 5.35
C TYR A 76 17.89 -14.74 5.50
N SER A 77 18.79 -14.26 6.34
CA SER A 77 19.94 -15.03 6.78
C SER A 77 19.43 -16.11 7.71
N GLU A 78 19.14 -17.30 7.17
CA GLU A 78 19.15 -18.52 7.96
C GLU A 78 20.58 -18.83 8.41
N ASN A 79 21.11 -18.01 9.28
CA ASN A 79 22.17 -18.46 10.19
C ASN A 79 21.49 -19.09 11.38
N GLN A 80 20.99 -20.29 11.19
CA GLN A 80 20.86 -21.26 12.28
C GLN A 80 22.29 -21.61 12.74
N ASN A 81 22.86 -20.80 13.60
CA ASN A 81 23.78 -21.32 14.57
C ASN A 81 22.92 -22.17 15.52
N GLU A 82 22.95 -23.48 15.28
CA GLU A 82 22.59 -24.51 16.25
C GLU A 82 23.48 -24.44 17.51
N ASN A 83 23.37 -23.38 18.25
CA ASN A 83 23.59 -23.40 19.67
C ASN A 83 22.21 -23.53 20.31
N THR A 84 21.69 -24.75 20.23
CA THR A 84 20.64 -25.23 21.10
C THR A 84 21.08 -25.07 22.56
N LEU A 85 20.88 -23.91 23.12
CA LEU A 85 20.41 -23.84 24.48
C LEU A 85 19.06 -24.56 24.43
N LYS A 86 19.04 -25.80 24.90
CA LYS A 86 17.83 -26.48 25.33
C LYS A 86 17.22 -25.66 26.46
N ALA A 87 16.61 -24.53 26.13
CA ALA A 87 15.51 -24.03 26.90
C ALA A 87 14.47 -25.14 26.75
N GLU A 88 14.18 -25.88 27.79
CA GLU A 88 12.92 -26.58 27.95
C GLU A 88 11.86 -25.50 27.77
N ALA A 89 11.45 -25.32 26.54
CA ALA A 89 10.35 -24.45 26.19
C ALA A 89 9.17 -25.03 26.97
N LEU A 90 8.77 -24.35 28.01
CA LEU A 90 7.41 -24.46 28.52
C LEU A 90 6.55 -24.47 27.26
N LYS A 91 5.84 -25.55 27.02
CA LYS A 91 4.87 -25.65 25.95
C LYS A 91 3.71 -24.71 26.31
N VAL A 92 3.94 -23.41 26.17
CA VAL A 92 2.86 -22.44 26.14
C VAL A 92 2.05 -22.82 24.91
N ASP A 93 0.80 -23.14 25.12
CA ASP A 93 -0.14 -23.45 24.05
C ASP A 93 -0.34 -22.15 23.24
N ARG A 94 0.60 -21.88 22.29
CA ARG A 94 0.63 -20.67 21.49
C ARG A 94 -0.65 -20.47 20.65
N GLU A 95 -1.42 -21.54 20.48
CA GLU A 95 -2.67 -21.48 19.74
C GLU A 95 -3.77 -20.71 20.48
N LYS A 96 -3.66 -20.54 21.79
CA LYS A 96 -4.66 -19.83 22.62
C LYS A 96 -4.22 -18.47 23.13
N SER A 97 -2.96 -18.08 22.90
CA SER A 97 -2.44 -16.82 23.41
C SER A 97 -2.89 -15.63 22.57
N ILE A 98 -3.42 -14.62 23.22
CA ILE A 98 -3.73 -13.31 22.64
C ILE A 98 -2.56 -12.40 22.98
N PHE A 99 -2.05 -11.70 21.99
CA PHE A 99 -0.97 -10.74 22.10
C PHE A 99 -1.48 -9.34 21.82
N ALA A 100 -0.86 -8.37 22.45
CA ALA A 100 -1.12 -6.97 22.17
C ALA A 100 0.20 -6.23 21.96
N GLU A 101 0.23 -5.34 21.00
CA GLU A 101 1.34 -4.42 20.79
C GLU A 101 0.82 -3.02 20.59
N GLY A 102 1.61 -2.05 21.06
CA GLY A 102 1.27 -0.65 20.90
C GLY A 102 2.49 0.19 20.57
N THR A 103 2.25 1.23 19.79
CA THR A 103 3.25 2.25 19.47
C THR A 103 2.62 3.61 19.69
N PHE A 104 3.25 4.45 20.49
CA PHE A 104 2.85 5.84 20.69
C PHE A 104 4.01 6.75 20.38
N GLY A 105 3.74 7.83 19.68
CA GLY A 105 4.74 8.83 19.34
C GLY A 105 4.19 10.24 19.44
N ALA A 106 5.05 11.16 19.87
CA ALA A 106 4.75 12.58 19.84
C ALA A 106 5.99 13.34 19.41
N GLY A 107 5.81 14.46 18.72
CA GLY A 107 6.94 15.18 18.16
C GLY A 107 6.64 16.61 17.76
N PHE A 108 7.68 17.25 17.21
CA PHE A 108 7.64 18.62 16.71
C PHE A 108 7.79 18.64 15.19
N PRO A 109 7.05 19.50 14.45
CA PRO A 109 5.94 20.31 14.92
C PRO A 109 4.64 19.51 14.99
N GLY A 110 3.94 19.54 16.12
CA GLY A 110 2.57 19.04 16.28
C GLY A 110 2.29 17.61 15.80
N PHE A 111 3.27 16.70 15.89
CA PHE A 111 3.16 15.33 15.43
C PHE A 111 2.64 14.41 16.54
N PHE A 112 1.70 13.56 16.20
CA PHE A 112 1.21 12.48 17.06
C PHE A 112 1.03 11.19 16.25
N LEU A 113 1.42 10.06 16.86
CA LEU A 113 1.28 8.72 16.32
C LEU A 113 0.70 7.81 17.40
N GLY A 114 -0.34 7.07 17.08
CA GLY A 114 -0.89 6.00 17.88
C GLY A 114 -1.14 4.78 17.01
N ASN A 115 -0.58 3.64 17.38
CA ASN A 115 -0.87 2.36 16.73
C ASN A 115 -1.05 1.31 17.84
N PHE A 116 -2.14 0.57 17.78
CA PHE A 116 -2.45 -0.48 18.72
C PHE A 116 -3.02 -1.69 17.99
N SER A 117 -2.45 -2.86 18.24
CA SER A 117 -2.85 -4.12 17.62
C SER A 117 -3.12 -5.17 18.68
N ILE A 118 -4.19 -5.93 18.52
CA ILE A 118 -4.50 -7.15 19.28
C ILE A 118 -4.58 -8.29 18.28
N TYR A 119 -3.87 -9.37 18.51
CA TYR A 119 -3.86 -10.49 17.60
C TYR A 119 -3.70 -11.83 18.30
N ARG A 120 -4.18 -12.88 17.63
CA ARG A 120 -3.96 -14.27 18.00
C ARG A 120 -3.32 -14.99 16.83
N GLN A 121 -2.32 -15.80 17.12
CA GLN A 121 -1.68 -16.72 16.17
C GLN A 121 -2.29 -18.11 16.30
N GLY A 122 -1.99 -19.01 15.37
CA GLY A 122 -2.42 -20.42 15.41
C GLY A 122 -3.40 -20.80 14.30
N LYS A 123 -4.26 -21.78 14.56
CA LYS A 123 -5.14 -22.38 13.54
C LYS A 123 -6.19 -21.39 13.01
N ASN A 124 -6.70 -20.54 13.87
CA ASN A 124 -7.71 -19.53 13.51
C ASN A 124 -7.22 -18.14 13.93
N PRO A 125 -6.24 -17.56 13.22
CA PRO A 125 -5.67 -16.29 13.58
C PRO A 125 -6.67 -15.15 13.40
N PHE A 126 -6.53 -14.14 14.22
CA PHE A 126 -7.20 -12.86 14.02
C PHE A 126 -6.25 -11.71 14.34
N ASN A 127 -6.53 -10.56 13.78
CA ASN A 127 -5.86 -9.30 14.08
C ASN A 127 -6.88 -8.16 14.09
N LEU A 128 -6.77 -7.30 15.10
CA LEU A 128 -7.47 -6.01 15.18
C LEU A 128 -6.41 -4.94 15.30
N ASN A 129 -6.47 -3.93 14.47
CA ASN A 129 -5.51 -2.84 14.43
C ASN A 129 -6.24 -1.50 14.48
N PHE A 130 -5.74 -0.61 15.31
CA PHE A 130 -6.08 0.81 15.34
C PHE A 130 -4.82 1.60 15.03
N PHE A 131 -4.90 2.48 14.07
CA PHE A 131 -3.83 3.39 13.68
C PHE A 131 -4.37 4.83 13.64
N HIS A 132 -3.62 5.75 14.24
CA HIS A 132 -3.87 7.18 14.10
C HIS A 132 -2.56 7.92 13.95
N GLU A 133 -2.47 8.78 12.97
CA GLU A 133 -1.36 9.69 12.77
C GLU A 133 -1.90 11.08 12.47
N SER A 134 -1.36 12.08 13.13
CA SER A 134 -1.73 13.47 12.88
C SER A 134 -0.51 14.38 12.88
N SER A 135 -0.56 15.41 12.06
CA SER A 135 0.43 16.46 12.02
C SER A 135 -0.27 17.80 11.92
N SER A 136 -0.04 18.68 12.88
CA SER A 136 -0.59 20.02 12.92
C SER A 136 0.54 21.05 12.86
N GLY A 137 0.54 21.83 11.77
CA GLY A 137 1.64 22.71 11.43
C GLY A 137 2.78 22.00 10.68
N PHE A 138 3.20 22.54 9.55
CA PHE A 138 4.30 22.00 8.75
C PHE A 138 5.49 22.94 8.83
N ALA A 139 6.62 22.54 9.41
CA ALA A 139 7.88 23.28 9.34
C ALA A 139 7.73 24.80 9.54
N GLY A 140 7.09 25.20 10.63
CA GLY A 140 6.85 26.62 10.96
C GLY A 140 5.58 27.24 10.36
N LEU A 141 4.80 26.49 9.59
CA LEU A 141 3.51 26.91 9.06
C LEU A 141 2.39 26.47 10.02
N PRO A 142 1.53 27.39 10.49
CA PRO A 142 0.62 27.10 11.60
C PRO A 142 -0.62 26.29 11.15
N LEU A 143 -1.18 25.53 12.08
CA LEU A 143 -2.44 24.81 11.92
C LEU A 143 -3.60 25.71 11.45
N THR A 144 -3.69 26.92 12.01
CA THR A 144 -4.74 27.91 11.71
C THR A 144 -4.78 28.34 10.24
N SER A 145 -3.70 28.08 9.50
CA SER A 145 -3.61 28.34 8.05
C SER A 145 -3.86 27.08 7.22
N GLY A 146 -4.48 26.04 7.79
CA GLY A 146 -4.80 24.80 7.08
C GLY A 146 -3.62 23.87 6.80
N TYR A 147 -2.51 24.01 7.53
CA TYR A 147 -1.36 23.11 7.40
C TYR A 147 -1.50 21.95 8.39
N PHE A 148 -2.27 20.96 8.02
CA PHE A 148 -2.43 19.73 8.81
C PHE A 148 -2.75 18.53 7.93
N GLU A 149 -2.43 17.36 8.44
CA GLU A 149 -2.82 16.06 7.90
C GLU A 149 -3.19 15.13 9.04
N ASN A 150 -4.32 14.43 8.91
CA ASN A 150 -4.77 13.43 9.86
C ASN A 150 -5.11 12.14 9.11
N ALA A 151 -4.72 11.01 9.67
CA ALA A 151 -5.06 9.70 9.17
C ALA A 151 -5.48 8.81 10.33
N THR A 152 -6.66 8.21 10.24
CA THR A 152 -7.14 7.21 11.20
C THR A 152 -7.53 5.97 10.42
N GLU A 153 -7.08 4.80 10.88
CA GLU A 153 -7.47 3.51 10.33
C GLU A 153 -7.85 2.57 11.45
N ILE A 154 -8.97 1.87 11.28
CA ILE A 154 -9.40 0.77 12.13
C ILE A 154 -9.57 -0.42 11.21
N SER A 155 -8.82 -1.49 11.44
CA SER A 155 -8.91 -2.67 10.60
C SER A 155 -8.92 -3.95 11.43
N GLY A 156 -9.54 -4.99 10.86
CA GLY A 156 -9.57 -6.29 11.48
C GLY A 156 -9.64 -7.39 10.44
N ASN A 157 -8.99 -8.50 10.72
CA ASN A 157 -9.06 -9.69 9.90
C ASN A 157 -9.24 -10.95 10.75
N LYS A 158 -9.85 -11.95 10.16
CA LYS A 158 -10.07 -13.27 10.76
C LYS A 158 -9.92 -14.33 9.69
N ASP A 159 -9.08 -15.34 9.97
CA ASP A 159 -8.95 -16.52 9.13
C ASP A 159 -9.50 -17.74 9.87
N LEU A 160 -10.23 -18.57 9.12
CA LEU A 160 -10.77 -19.85 9.57
C LEU A 160 -10.24 -20.93 8.65
N LYS A 161 -9.49 -21.89 9.19
CA LYS A 161 -8.90 -22.97 8.43
C LYS A 161 -9.55 -24.31 8.79
N PHE A 162 -10.11 -24.93 7.78
CA PHE A 162 -10.66 -26.28 7.83
C PHE A 162 -9.78 -27.23 7.00
N GLU A 163 -10.08 -28.49 6.99
CA GLU A 163 -9.26 -29.49 6.31
C GLU A 163 -9.05 -29.22 4.81
N LYS A 164 -10.13 -28.86 4.11
CA LYS A 164 -10.10 -28.57 2.66
C LYS A 164 -10.50 -27.15 2.28
N THR A 165 -10.79 -26.33 3.28
CA THR A 165 -11.37 -25.00 3.06
C THR A 165 -10.69 -23.99 3.96
N ALA A 166 -10.38 -22.81 3.42
CA ALA A 166 -9.96 -21.66 4.19
C ALA A 166 -10.88 -20.49 3.88
N LEU A 167 -11.33 -19.81 4.92
CA LEU A 167 -12.14 -18.60 4.84
C LEU A 167 -11.34 -17.45 5.44
N SER A 168 -11.36 -16.31 4.79
CA SER A 168 -10.78 -15.08 5.32
C SER A 168 -11.77 -13.94 5.22
N PHE A 169 -11.83 -13.16 6.27
CA PHE A 169 -12.65 -11.94 6.37
C PHE A 169 -11.76 -10.79 6.78
N SER A 170 -11.88 -9.66 6.12
CA SER A 170 -11.27 -8.42 6.59
C SER A 170 -12.23 -7.25 6.47
N LEU A 171 -12.09 -6.31 7.37
CA LEU A 171 -12.83 -5.05 7.37
C LEU A 171 -11.85 -3.94 7.75
N ALA A 172 -11.88 -2.84 7.01
CA ALA A 172 -11.10 -1.65 7.30
C ALA A 172 -11.97 -0.41 7.18
N TYR A 173 -11.82 0.51 8.11
CA TYR A 173 -12.32 1.87 8.02
C TYR A 173 -11.13 2.82 7.99
N LYS A 174 -11.14 3.78 7.07
CA LYS A 174 -10.12 4.83 6.96
C LYS A 174 -10.78 6.18 6.94
N ASP A 175 -10.15 7.12 7.63
CA ASP A 175 -10.51 8.54 7.66
C ASP A 175 -9.23 9.34 7.43
N LEU A 176 -9.19 10.10 6.35
CA LEU A 176 -8.07 10.93 5.95
C LEU A 176 -8.56 12.37 5.84
N SER A 177 -7.87 13.32 6.45
CA SER A 177 -8.19 14.74 6.36
C SER A 177 -6.93 15.54 6.09
N ASP A 178 -6.95 16.30 5.00
CA ASP A 178 -5.86 17.13 4.54
C ASP A 178 -6.32 18.61 4.52
N GLY A 179 -5.60 19.48 5.20
CA GLY A 179 -5.87 20.92 5.18
C GLY A 179 -5.48 21.56 3.86
N LEU A 180 -6.31 22.46 3.37
CA LEU A 180 -6.13 23.12 2.06
C LEU A 180 -5.18 24.34 2.10
N GLN A 181 -4.43 24.55 3.20
CA GLN A 181 -3.32 25.48 3.31
C GLN A 181 -3.66 26.92 2.85
N ASN A 182 -4.89 27.36 3.09
CA ASN A 182 -5.43 28.65 2.60
C ASN A 182 -5.37 28.81 1.06
N LYS A 183 -5.35 27.71 0.31
CA LYS A 183 -5.38 27.74 -1.17
C LYS A 183 -6.79 27.69 -1.73
N SER A 184 -7.79 27.43 -0.90
CA SER A 184 -9.19 27.49 -1.26
C SER A 184 -9.86 28.70 -0.61
N GLU A 185 -10.68 29.39 -1.36
CA GLU A 185 -11.53 30.49 -0.83
C GLU A 185 -12.77 29.94 -0.09
N LYS A 186 -13.14 28.69 -0.36
CA LYS A 186 -14.41 28.11 0.03
C LYS A 186 -14.30 27.01 1.07
N MET A 187 -13.20 26.27 1.08
CA MET A 187 -13.01 25.09 1.93
C MET A 187 -11.78 25.21 2.82
N SER A 188 -11.85 24.68 4.03
CA SER A 188 -10.72 24.59 4.96
C SER A 188 -9.89 23.32 4.77
N ASP A 189 -10.53 22.24 4.43
CA ASP A 189 -9.93 20.91 4.30
C ASP A 189 -10.67 20.02 3.30
N LEU A 190 -10.06 18.87 3.03
CA LEU A 190 -10.63 17.80 2.24
C LEU A 190 -10.56 16.52 3.06
N THR A 191 -11.72 15.94 3.34
CA THR A 191 -11.84 14.69 4.11
C THR A 191 -12.27 13.55 3.19
N LYS A 192 -11.60 12.40 3.34
CA LYS A 192 -11.85 11.16 2.60
C LYS A 192 -12.08 10.03 3.59
N ASN A 193 -13.21 9.36 3.46
CA ASN A 193 -13.58 8.21 4.30
C ASN A 193 -13.77 6.98 3.42
N SER A 194 -13.26 5.85 3.85
CA SER A 194 -13.59 4.57 3.21
C SER A 194 -13.94 3.48 4.21
N ILE A 195 -14.78 2.55 3.76
CA ILE A 195 -15.03 1.27 4.42
C ILE A 195 -14.76 0.20 3.38
N ASP A 196 -13.80 -0.67 3.65
CA ASP A 196 -13.38 -1.74 2.77
C ASP A 196 -13.61 -3.07 3.47
N GLY A 197 -14.45 -3.93 2.88
CA GLY A 197 -14.71 -5.29 3.34
C GLY A 197 -14.21 -6.29 2.29
N LYS A 198 -13.47 -7.31 2.72
CA LYS A 198 -13.02 -8.39 1.85
C LYS A 198 -13.43 -9.73 2.43
N PHE A 199 -13.87 -10.61 1.58
CA PHE A 199 -14.17 -12.00 1.88
C PHE A 199 -13.44 -12.89 0.89
N SER A 200 -12.82 -13.97 1.36
CA SER A 200 -12.26 -14.99 0.49
C SER A 200 -12.57 -16.41 0.99
N LEU A 201 -12.83 -17.28 0.04
CA LEU A 201 -13.04 -18.71 0.24
C LEU A 201 -12.07 -19.45 -0.68
N ASN A 202 -11.15 -20.20 -0.11
CA ASN A 202 -10.26 -21.09 -0.83
C ASN A 202 -10.70 -22.53 -0.54
N TRP A 203 -11.01 -23.30 -1.57
CA TRP A 203 -11.49 -24.66 -1.45
C TRP A 203 -10.68 -25.63 -2.31
N SER A 204 -10.00 -26.58 -1.68
CA SER A 204 -9.33 -27.69 -2.37
C SER A 204 -10.35 -28.78 -2.68
N LEU A 205 -10.82 -28.80 -3.93
CA LEU A 205 -11.80 -29.78 -4.41
C LEU A 205 -11.21 -31.20 -4.46
N SER A 206 -9.94 -31.28 -4.90
CA SER A 206 -9.13 -32.50 -4.88
C SER A 206 -7.65 -32.14 -4.71
N GLU A 207 -6.74 -33.11 -4.82
CA GLU A 207 -5.29 -32.87 -4.76
C GLU A 207 -4.81 -31.88 -5.83
N ASN A 208 -5.46 -31.87 -6.99
CA ASN A 208 -5.05 -31.08 -8.14
C ASN A 208 -6.04 -29.97 -8.51
N PHE A 209 -7.26 -29.97 -7.99
CA PHE A 209 -8.28 -28.97 -8.33
C PHE A 209 -8.59 -28.07 -7.15
N TYR A 210 -8.63 -26.77 -7.41
CA TYR A 210 -8.99 -25.76 -6.43
C TYR A 210 -10.02 -24.77 -6.98
N LEU A 211 -10.76 -24.19 -6.06
CA LEU A 211 -11.69 -23.11 -6.31
C LEU A 211 -11.42 -21.99 -5.30
N ASN A 212 -11.20 -20.79 -5.81
CA ASN A 212 -11.09 -19.60 -4.98
C ASN A 212 -12.24 -18.66 -5.34
N PHE A 213 -12.94 -18.21 -4.34
CA PHE A 213 -13.92 -17.14 -4.48
C PHE A 213 -13.49 -15.97 -3.60
N LYS A 214 -13.48 -14.77 -4.17
CA LYS A 214 -13.17 -13.53 -3.45
C LYS A 214 -14.25 -12.51 -3.76
N THR A 215 -14.52 -11.64 -2.82
CA THR A 215 -15.35 -10.46 -3.07
C THR A 215 -14.87 -9.31 -2.21
N ASP A 216 -14.66 -8.18 -2.88
CA ASP A 216 -14.34 -6.93 -2.23
C ASP A 216 -15.56 -6.03 -2.30
N VAL A 217 -15.88 -5.38 -1.19
CA VAL A 217 -16.97 -4.41 -1.08
C VAL A 217 -16.39 -3.16 -0.50
N SER A 218 -16.50 -2.04 -1.18
CA SER A 218 -16.00 -0.77 -0.67
C SER A 218 -17.04 0.34 -0.78
N TRP A 219 -17.01 1.20 0.20
CA TRP A 219 -17.69 2.48 0.17
C TRP A 219 -16.66 3.56 0.39
N PHE A 220 -16.64 4.54 -0.50
CA PHE A 220 -15.74 5.67 -0.46
C PHE A 220 -16.55 6.96 -0.46
N ASN A 221 -16.15 7.92 0.35
CA ASN A 221 -16.75 9.23 0.41
C ASN A 221 -15.69 10.32 0.55
N ARG A 222 -15.81 11.38 -0.23
CA ARG A 222 -14.99 12.58 -0.15
C ARG A 222 -15.87 13.81 0.01
N TYR A 223 -15.51 14.69 0.92
CA TYR A 223 -16.18 15.98 1.11
C TYR A 223 -15.19 17.04 1.59
N GLY A 224 -15.47 18.29 1.31
CA GLY A 224 -14.75 19.44 1.86
C GLY A 224 -15.53 20.08 2.99
N LEU A 225 -14.85 20.56 4.03
CA LEU A 225 -15.45 21.37 5.09
C LEU A 225 -15.46 22.84 4.65
N LEU A 226 -16.64 23.43 4.46
CA LEU A 226 -16.79 24.79 3.99
C LEU A 226 -16.55 25.83 5.09
N PHE A 227 -15.96 26.95 4.72
CA PHE A 227 -16.00 28.17 5.53
C PHE A 227 -17.45 28.67 5.64
N LYS A 228 -17.87 29.13 6.80
CA LYS A 228 -19.25 29.50 7.13
C LYS A 228 -19.94 30.38 6.09
N SER A 229 -21.21 30.06 5.82
CA SER A 229 -22.26 30.84 5.15
C SER A 229 -22.18 31.00 3.63
N GLU A 230 -22.43 29.92 2.87
CA GLU A 230 -22.95 30.09 1.51
C GLU A 230 -24.13 29.15 1.25
N SER A 231 -25.04 29.55 0.36
CA SER A 231 -26.33 28.94 0.11
C SER A 231 -26.25 27.48 -0.37
N GLU A 232 -27.28 26.67 -0.09
CA GLU A 232 -27.41 25.23 -0.47
C GLU A 232 -27.16 24.96 -1.96
N ASP A 233 -27.40 25.92 -2.86
CA ASP A 233 -27.16 25.75 -4.29
C ASP A 233 -25.67 25.62 -4.66
N PHE A 234 -24.82 26.14 -3.81
CA PHE A 234 -23.38 26.07 -3.98
C PHE A 234 -22.81 24.69 -3.66
N PHE A 235 -23.45 23.93 -2.78
CA PHE A 235 -23.08 22.54 -2.45
C PHE A 235 -23.24 21.58 -3.62
N LYS A 236 -24.05 21.90 -4.62
CA LYS A 236 -24.24 21.06 -5.79
C LYS A 236 -23.06 21.07 -6.75
N ALA A 237 -22.25 22.11 -6.75
CA ALA A 237 -21.09 22.22 -7.65
C ALA A 237 -19.85 21.49 -7.13
N LEU A 238 -19.68 21.38 -5.79
CA LEU A 238 -18.66 20.56 -5.13
C LEU A 238 -19.32 19.41 -4.40
N LYS A 239 -20.01 18.62 -5.14
CA LYS A 239 -20.69 17.44 -4.61
C LYS A 239 -19.71 16.60 -3.83
N SER A 240 -20.10 16.22 -2.59
CA SER A 240 -19.43 15.12 -1.93
C SER A 240 -19.50 13.91 -2.84
N ILE A 241 -18.35 13.40 -3.25
CA ILE A 241 -18.29 12.15 -4.00
C ILE A 241 -18.61 11.01 -3.02
N SER A 242 -19.57 10.19 -3.35
CA SER A 242 -19.89 8.99 -2.56
C SER A 242 -20.09 7.81 -3.50
N VAL A 243 -19.17 6.86 -3.45
CA VAL A 243 -19.12 5.73 -4.37
C VAL A 243 -19.19 4.42 -3.60
N PHE A 244 -20.01 3.51 -4.09
CA PHE A 244 -20.08 2.13 -3.61
C PHE A 244 -19.58 1.19 -4.70
N SER A 245 -18.68 0.27 -4.34
CA SER A 245 -18.09 -0.70 -5.27
C SER A 245 -18.23 -2.12 -4.74
N VAL A 246 -18.46 -3.05 -5.65
CA VAL A 246 -18.46 -4.50 -5.39
C VAL A 246 -17.64 -5.19 -6.46
N SER A 247 -16.72 -6.06 -6.05
CA SER A 247 -15.86 -6.79 -6.97
C SER A 247 -15.77 -8.28 -6.58
N PRO A 248 -16.74 -9.12 -6.98
CA PRO A 248 -16.61 -10.57 -6.86
C PRO A 248 -15.66 -11.14 -7.90
N SER A 249 -14.90 -12.16 -7.53
CA SER A 249 -14.07 -12.95 -8.42
C SER A 249 -14.12 -14.44 -8.11
N LEU A 250 -13.97 -15.25 -9.12
CA LEU A 250 -13.98 -16.71 -9.06
C LEU A 250 -12.81 -17.25 -9.87
N ASP A 251 -11.95 -18.03 -9.22
CA ASP A 251 -10.87 -18.74 -9.86
C ASP A 251 -11.13 -20.25 -9.76
N LEU A 252 -11.01 -20.94 -10.87
CA LEU A 252 -11.07 -22.39 -10.95
C LEU A 252 -9.78 -22.88 -11.59
N GLY A 253 -8.99 -23.61 -10.83
CA GLY A 253 -7.66 -24.02 -11.26
C GLY A 253 -7.40 -25.51 -11.12
N TRP A 254 -6.51 -25.99 -11.98
CA TRP A 254 -5.91 -27.31 -11.93
C TRP A 254 -4.40 -27.17 -11.86
N LYS A 255 -3.81 -27.79 -10.84
CA LYS A 255 -2.38 -27.71 -10.54
C LYS A 255 -1.79 -29.07 -10.29
N ASN A 256 -0.63 -29.33 -10.87
CA ASN A 256 0.23 -30.44 -10.52
C ASN A 256 1.64 -29.94 -10.17
N SER A 257 2.63 -30.81 -10.07
CA SER A 257 4.01 -30.46 -9.74
C SER A 257 4.74 -29.61 -10.80
N ILE A 258 4.22 -29.51 -12.02
CA ILE A 258 4.89 -28.88 -13.17
C ILE A 258 4.04 -27.80 -13.79
N VAL A 259 2.73 -27.97 -13.82
CA VAL A 259 1.80 -27.11 -14.57
C VAL A 259 0.67 -26.64 -13.65
N ASP A 260 0.33 -25.38 -13.75
CA ASP A 260 -0.84 -24.75 -13.15
C ASP A 260 -1.66 -24.11 -14.27
N VAL A 261 -2.94 -24.42 -14.35
CA VAL A 261 -3.87 -23.81 -15.29
C VAL A 261 -5.04 -23.25 -14.50
N CYS A 262 -5.31 -21.98 -14.66
CA CYS A 262 -6.36 -21.31 -13.92
C CYS A 262 -7.27 -20.53 -14.86
N PHE A 263 -8.56 -20.72 -14.71
CA PHE A 263 -9.59 -19.87 -15.28
C PHE A 263 -10.08 -18.91 -14.20
N SER A 264 -9.93 -17.63 -14.43
CA SER A 264 -10.36 -16.56 -13.53
C SER A 264 -11.49 -15.75 -14.18
N SER A 265 -12.47 -15.41 -13.38
CA SER A 265 -13.55 -14.49 -13.77
C SER A 265 -13.75 -13.48 -12.65
N SER A 266 -13.76 -12.20 -12.99
CA SER A 266 -14.07 -11.14 -12.03
C SER A 266 -15.07 -10.14 -12.62
N TYR A 267 -15.80 -9.50 -11.73
CA TYR A 267 -16.75 -8.46 -12.07
C TYR A 267 -16.57 -7.29 -11.10
N LEU A 268 -16.43 -6.10 -11.62
CA LEU A 268 -16.38 -4.87 -10.86
C LEU A 268 -17.61 -4.03 -11.18
N SER A 269 -18.35 -3.66 -10.17
CA SER A 269 -19.45 -2.69 -10.26
C SER A 269 -19.20 -1.53 -9.32
N GLN A 270 -19.25 -0.32 -9.84
CA GLN A 270 -19.14 0.90 -9.06
C GLN A 270 -20.36 1.78 -9.32
N ALA A 271 -21.01 2.23 -8.27
CA ALA A 271 -22.15 3.13 -8.34
C ALA A 271 -21.87 4.44 -7.60
N ASP A 272 -22.15 5.56 -8.24
CA ASP A 272 -22.17 6.88 -7.62
C ASP A 272 -23.49 7.09 -6.87
N LEU A 273 -23.40 7.27 -5.56
CA LEU A 273 -24.56 7.41 -4.68
C LEU A 273 -25.11 8.84 -4.62
N ASN A 274 -24.31 9.83 -5.00
CA ASN A 274 -24.66 11.25 -4.91
C ASN A 274 -24.98 11.89 -6.25
N GLY A 275 -24.84 11.16 -7.37
CA GLY A 275 -25.00 11.70 -8.70
C GLY A 275 -23.96 12.77 -9.03
N SER A 276 -22.71 12.53 -8.59
CA SER A 276 -21.60 13.46 -8.82
C SER A 276 -21.05 13.37 -10.24
N PHE A 277 -21.27 12.24 -10.90
CA PHE A 277 -20.84 11.97 -12.26
C PHE A 277 -22.04 11.83 -13.19
N ASP A 278 -21.90 12.22 -14.45
CA ASP A 278 -22.94 12.11 -15.47
C ASP A 278 -23.36 10.67 -15.72
N ASN A 279 -22.42 9.72 -15.59
CA ASN A 279 -22.67 8.30 -15.61
C ASN A 279 -22.58 7.72 -14.19
N ASN A 280 -23.74 7.40 -13.64
CA ASN A 280 -23.85 6.97 -12.23
C ASN A 280 -23.30 5.57 -11.95
N SER A 281 -22.88 4.81 -12.95
CA SER A 281 -22.39 3.45 -12.77
C SER A 281 -21.28 3.08 -13.74
N PHE A 282 -20.32 2.35 -13.24
CA PHE A 282 -19.26 1.69 -14.00
C PHE A 282 -19.35 0.19 -13.79
N HIS A 283 -19.27 -0.57 -14.86
CA HIS A 283 -19.30 -2.02 -14.82
C HIS A 283 -18.18 -2.58 -15.68
N ARG A 284 -17.47 -3.56 -15.15
CA ARG A 284 -16.40 -4.26 -15.85
C ARG A 284 -16.45 -5.75 -15.53
N GLY A 285 -16.35 -6.59 -16.54
CA GLY A 285 -16.17 -8.03 -16.43
C GLY A 285 -14.84 -8.44 -17.03
N ASP A 286 -14.06 -9.22 -16.31
CA ASP A 286 -12.79 -9.79 -16.75
C ASP A 286 -12.89 -11.31 -16.78
N PHE A 287 -12.38 -11.93 -17.84
CA PHE A 287 -12.24 -13.37 -17.99
C PHE A 287 -10.81 -13.65 -18.42
N THR A 288 -10.07 -14.44 -17.66
CA THR A 288 -8.66 -14.71 -17.93
C THR A 288 -8.39 -16.21 -17.83
N LEU A 289 -7.61 -16.72 -18.77
CA LEU A 289 -7.01 -18.04 -18.72
C LEU A 289 -5.52 -17.88 -18.50
N SER A 290 -5.03 -18.45 -17.39
CA SER A 290 -3.62 -18.40 -16.99
C SER A 290 -3.00 -19.78 -17.11
N PHE A 291 -1.77 -19.82 -17.55
CA PHE A 291 -0.95 -21.00 -17.68
C PHE A 291 0.43 -20.75 -17.07
N ASP A 292 0.81 -21.52 -16.08
CA ASP A 292 2.13 -21.54 -15.47
C ASP A 292 2.76 -22.93 -15.63
N SER A 293 4.06 -22.98 -15.93
CA SER A 293 4.80 -24.22 -16.01
C SER A 293 6.20 -24.04 -15.45
N GLU A 294 6.57 -24.90 -14.48
CA GLU A 294 7.86 -24.81 -13.79
C GLU A 294 8.73 -26.03 -14.09
N PHE A 295 9.92 -25.78 -14.63
CA PHE A 295 10.93 -26.78 -14.96
C PHE A 295 12.26 -26.43 -14.29
N SER A 296 12.61 -27.11 -13.21
CA SER A 296 13.93 -27.03 -12.55
C SER A 296 14.51 -25.62 -12.36
N PHE A 297 14.91 -24.94 -13.46
CA PHE A 297 15.56 -23.63 -13.45
C PHE A 297 14.77 -22.56 -14.22
N VAL A 298 13.65 -22.89 -14.83
CA VAL A 298 12.81 -21.94 -15.58
C VAL A 298 11.34 -22.15 -15.27
N LYS A 299 10.63 -21.04 -15.06
CA LYS A 299 9.17 -20.96 -14.98
C LYS A 299 8.69 -20.18 -16.19
N PHE A 300 7.78 -20.73 -16.98
CA PHE A 300 7.06 -20.04 -18.03
C PHE A 300 5.67 -19.69 -17.55
N PHE A 301 5.19 -18.51 -17.93
CA PHE A 301 3.83 -18.12 -17.64
C PHE A 301 3.21 -17.41 -18.85
N ALA A 302 1.91 -17.58 -19.01
CA ALA A 302 1.15 -16.88 -20.04
C ALA A 302 -0.31 -16.71 -19.58
N ASP A 303 -0.82 -15.50 -19.75
CA ASP A 303 -2.20 -15.14 -19.47
C ASP A 303 -2.83 -14.61 -20.77
N ALA A 304 -4.08 -14.92 -20.98
CA ALA A 304 -4.88 -14.33 -22.05
C ALA A 304 -6.30 -14.11 -21.54
N GLY A 305 -6.84 -12.93 -21.80
CA GLY A 305 -8.11 -12.55 -21.22
C GLY A 305 -9.01 -11.77 -22.18
N ILE A 306 -10.21 -11.53 -21.71
CA ILE A 306 -11.21 -10.68 -22.33
C ILE A 306 -11.75 -9.76 -21.24
N VAL A 307 -11.71 -8.47 -21.50
CA VAL A 307 -12.28 -7.43 -20.65
C VAL A 307 -13.42 -6.77 -21.39
N VAL A 308 -14.58 -6.72 -20.74
CA VAL A 308 -15.77 -6.04 -21.23
C VAL A 308 -16.22 -5.04 -20.18
N GLY A 309 -16.33 -3.79 -20.54
CA GLY A 309 -16.75 -2.74 -19.62
C GLY A 309 -17.76 -1.79 -20.25
N ASN A 310 -18.62 -1.23 -19.42
CA ASN A 310 -19.42 -0.06 -19.74
C ASN A 310 -18.75 1.17 -19.15
N TYR A 311 -18.46 2.14 -19.99
CA TYR A 311 -17.58 3.22 -19.69
C TYR A 311 -18.04 4.52 -20.35
N LEU A 312 -18.36 5.56 -19.58
CA LEU A 312 -18.93 6.82 -20.09
C LEU A 312 -20.05 6.62 -21.12
N GLY A 313 -20.93 5.63 -20.88
CA GLY A 313 -22.02 5.31 -21.79
C GLY A 313 -21.62 4.57 -23.07
N SER A 314 -20.35 4.19 -23.22
CA SER A 314 -19.84 3.35 -24.31
C SER A 314 -19.40 1.98 -23.81
N ASN A 315 -19.64 0.95 -24.59
CA ASN A 315 -19.14 -0.39 -24.29
C ASN A 315 -17.72 -0.53 -24.84
N ASN A 316 -16.80 -0.89 -23.99
CA ASN A 316 -15.41 -1.16 -24.33
C ASN A 316 -15.13 -2.66 -24.29
N PHE A 317 -14.30 -3.09 -25.21
CA PHE A 317 -13.82 -4.46 -25.30
C PHE A 317 -12.32 -4.44 -25.49
N THR A 318 -11.59 -5.16 -24.61
CA THR A 318 -10.13 -5.26 -24.65
C THR A 318 -9.73 -6.72 -24.50
N VAL A 319 -8.64 -7.11 -25.13
CA VAL A 319 -8.05 -8.45 -25.04
C VAL A 319 -6.67 -8.34 -24.40
N PRO A 320 -6.57 -8.27 -23.07
CA PRO A 320 -5.28 -8.28 -22.40
C PRO A 320 -4.61 -9.64 -22.56
N PHE A 321 -3.28 -9.62 -22.65
CA PHE A 321 -2.46 -10.81 -22.65
C PHE A 321 -1.10 -10.52 -22.07
N LYS A 322 -0.49 -11.52 -21.45
CA LYS A 322 0.85 -11.44 -20.87
C LYS A 322 1.57 -12.75 -21.12
N ALA A 323 2.84 -12.70 -21.41
CA ALA A 323 3.70 -13.88 -21.45
C ALA A 323 5.09 -13.54 -20.93
N GLY A 324 5.73 -14.51 -20.31
CA GLY A 324 7.08 -14.30 -19.77
C GLY A 324 7.73 -15.58 -19.29
N ALA A 325 8.95 -15.40 -18.77
CA ALA A 325 9.70 -16.48 -18.15
C ALA A 325 10.60 -15.97 -17.04
N ASP A 326 10.70 -16.78 -15.99
CA ASP A 326 11.58 -16.58 -14.84
C ASP A 326 12.69 -17.64 -14.87
N PHE A 327 13.93 -17.21 -14.83
CA PHE A 327 15.11 -18.08 -14.76
C PHE A 327 15.72 -18.01 -13.38
N SER A 328 16.07 -19.16 -12.83
CA SER A 328 16.63 -19.32 -11.49
C SER A 328 17.86 -20.23 -11.57
N VAL A 329 19.05 -19.63 -11.68
CA VAL A 329 20.30 -20.35 -11.98
C VAL A 329 21.32 -20.21 -10.86
N LEU A 330 21.88 -21.31 -10.41
CA LEU A 330 23.01 -21.31 -9.47
C LEU A 330 24.27 -20.79 -10.17
N THR A 331 24.96 -19.85 -9.54
CA THR A 331 26.21 -19.30 -10.05
C THR A 331 27.40 -19.74 -9.18
N PRO A 332 28.62 -19.85 -9.72
CA PRO A 332 29.80 -20.22 -8.93
C PRO A 332 30.18 -19.18 -7.87
N VAL A 333 29.69 -17.96 -7.99
CA VAL A 333 30.05 -16.83 -7.12
C VAL A 333 29.13 -16.69 -5.90
N SER A 334 28.00 -17.41 -5.86
CA SER A 334 27.03 -17.31 -4.77
C SER A 334 26.29 -18.63 -4.54
N PRO A 335 26.00 -19.00 -3.30
CA PRO A 335 25.10 -20.11 -2.97
C PRO A 335 23.63 -19.76 -3.29
N ARG A 336 23.31 -18.48 -3.54
CA ARG A 336 21.99 -18.03 -3.95
C ARG A 336 21.88 -18.03 -5.46
N LYS A 337 20.69 -18.23 -5.97
CA LYS A 337 20.42 -18.27 -7.39
C LYS A 337 20.43 -16.85 -8.00
N LEU A 338 21.00 -16.72 -9.19
CA LEU A 338 20.73 -15.61 -10.10
C LEU A 338 19.28 -15.73 -10.57
N LEU A 339 18.53 -14.65 -10.47
CA LEU A 339 17.17 -14.57 -10.95
C LEU A 339 17.12 -13.61 -12.16
N ILE A 340 16.46 -14.04 -13.22
CA ILE A 340 16.21 -13.23 -14.41
C ILE A 340 14.76 -13.44 -14.78
N SER A 341 13.97 -12.39 -14.78
CA SER A 341 12.57 -12.39 -15.20
C SER A 341 12.39 -11.48 -16.39
N PHE A 342 11.62 -11.92 -17.36
CA PHE A 342 11.13 -11.04 -18.40
C PHE A 342 9.67 -11.36 -18.72
N ALA A 343 8.92 -10.31 -19.00
CA ALA A 343 7.51 -10.41 -19.36
C ALA A 343 7.14 -9.31 -20.35
N GLY A 344 6.09 -9.51 -21.08
CA GLY A 344 5.51 -8.48 -21.94
C GLY A 344 4.13 -8.84 -22.40
N GLY A 345 3.41 -7.83 -22.83
CA GLY A 345 2.04 -8.00 -23.28
C GLY A 345 1.24 -6.72 -23.33
N MET A 346 -0.05 -6.86 -23.19
CA MET A 346 -1.00 -5.78 -23.05
C MET A 346 -1.85 -6.02 -21.80
N GLU A 347 -1.92 -5.04 -20.92
CA GLU A 347 -2.74 -5.05 -19.73
C GLU A 347 -3.94 -4.10 -19.87
N SER A 348 -4.99 -4.36 -19.11
CA SER A 348 -6.14 -3.47 -18.96
C SER A 348 -6.42 -3.30 -17.48
N GLU A 349 -6.44 -2.05 -17.02
CA GLU A 349 -6.57 -1.67 -15.62
C GLU A 349 -7.82 -0.81 -15.40
N ALA A 350 -8.60 -1.14 -14.37
CA ALA A 350 -9.70 -0.29 -13.94
C ALA A 350 -9.18 0.88 -13.09
N GLN A 351 -9.49 2.10 -13.50
CA GLN A 351 -9.19 3.29 -12.72
C GLN A 351 -10.44 3.68 -11.90
N THR A 352 -10.55 3.15 -10.70
CA THR A 352 -11.69 3.43 -9.83
C THR A 352 -11.56 4.81 -9.17
N VAL A 353 -12.71 5.42 -8.80
CA VAL A 353 -12.73 6.70 -8.08
C VAL A 353 -11.91 6.63 -6.79
N SER A 354 -12.13 5.59 -5.99
CA SER A 354 -11.39 5.41 -4.73
C SER A 354 -9.88 5.27 -4.94
N MET A 355 -9.45 4.60 -6.02
CA MET A 355 -8.04 4.47 -6.38
C MET A 355 -7.44 5.83 -6.77
N LEU A 356 -8.08 6.57 -7.65
CA LEU A 356 -7.60 7.88 -8.09
C LEU A 356 -7.58 8.90 -6.94
N GLU A 357 -8.62 8.93 -6.12
CA GLU A 357 -8.71 9.80 -4.96
C GLU A 357 -7.70 9.45 -3.84
N SER A 358 -7.31 8.17 -3.72
CA SER A 358 -6.25 7.78 -2.79
C SER A 358 -4.85 8.10 -3.32
N LYS A 359 -4.65 7.99 -4.63
CA LYS A 359 -3.38 8.28 -5.30
C LYS A 359 -3.09 9.78 -5.32
N TYR A 360 -4.10 10.60 -5.59
CA TYR A 360 -3.94 12.04 -5.75
C TYR A 360 -4.66 12.81 -4.63
N LYS A 361 -3.87 13.54 -3.83
CA LYS A 361 -4.40 14.52 -2.89
C LYS A 361 -4.95 15.72 -3.68
N PHE A 362 -5.80 16.50 -3.17
CA PHE A 362 -6.20 17.81 -3.72
C PHE A 362 -6.63 17.82 -5.19
N SER A 363 -7.13 16.73 -5.71
CA SER A 363 -7.64 16.65 -7.08
C SER A 363 -9.16 16.54 -7.11
N SER A 364 -9.76 17.05 -8.18
CA SER A 364 -11.20 17.00 -8.43
C SER A 364 -11.48 16.04 -9.57
N LEU A 365 -12.25 15.00 -9.30
CA LEU A 365 -12.78 14.11 -10.33
C LEU A 365 -14.09 14.71 -10.83
N GLU A 366 -14.08 15.33 -12.00
CA GLU A 366 -15.28 15.84 -12.67
C GLU A 366 -15.80 14.83 -13.69
N ASP A 367 -14.89 14.29 -14.51
CA ASP A 367 -15.18 13.26 -15.49
C ASP A 367 -14.31 12.03 -15.22
N PHE A 368 -14.95 10.96 -14.81
CA PHE A 368 -14.24 9.73 -14.48
C PHE A 368 -14.23 8.77 -15.66
N GLN A 369 -13.04 8.25 -15.95
CA GLN A 369 -12.81 7.41 -17.13
C GLN A 369 -12.46 5.97 -16.76
N GLY A 370 -13.00 5.17 -16.15
CA GLY A 370 -12.92 3.83 -15.60
C GLY A 370 -11.88 2.83 -16.13
N GLU A 371 -11.24 2.99 -17.29
CA GLU A 371 -10.35 1.97 -17.83
C GLU A 371 -9.14 2.56 -18.57
N CYS A 372 -7.98 1.95 -18.35
CA CYS A 372 -6.75 2.22 -19.10
C CYS A 372 -6.19 0.91 -19.63
N SER A 373 -5.81 0.89 -20.91
CA SER A 373 -5.10 -0.23 -21.53
C SER A 373 -3.70 0.21 -21.89
N SER A 374 -2.72 -0.63 -21.65
CA SER A 374 -1.33 -0.32 -21.96
C SER A 374 -0.53 -1.54 -22.43
N TRP A 375 0.38 -1.29 -23.37
CA TRP A 375 1.46 -2.22 -23.68
C TRP A 375 2.50 -2.13 -22.58
N PHE A 376 3.04 -3.26 -22.17
CA PHE A 376 4.12 -3.29 -21.19
C PHE A 376 5.22 -4.28 -21.59
N GLY A 377 6.40 -4.03 -21.04
CA GLY A 377 7.54 -4.95 -21.08
C GLY A 377 8.31 -4.81 -19.78
N LEU A 378 8.72 -5.93 -19.21
CA LEU A 378 9.47 -6.02 -17.95
C LEU A 378 10.75 -6.82 -18.17
N LEU A 379 11.85 -6.33 -17.61
CA LEU A 379 13.09 -7.07 -17.41
C LEU A 379 13.54 -6.84 -15.97
N ASP A 380 13.72 -7.92 -15.23
CA ASP A 380 14.23 -7.90 -13.86
C ASP A 380 15.41 -8.88 -13.73
N ILE A 381 16.50 -8.41 -13.12
CA ILE A 381 17.72 -9.19 -12.90
C ILE A 381 18.16 -8.98 -11.45
N SER A 382 18.25 -10.07 -10.68
CA SER A 382 18.82 -10.06 -9.34
C SER A 382 20.02 -10.99 -9.27
N PHE A 383 21.20 -10.43 -9.08
CA PHE A 383 22.47 -11.13 -9.07
C PHE A 383 23.09 -11.10 -7.67
N PRO A 384 22.98 -12.18 -6.90
CA PRO A 384 23.63 -12.28 -5.60
C PRO A 384 25.12 -12.62 -5.78
N ILE A 385 25.98 -11.94 -5.02
CA ILE A 385 27.42 -12.16 -4.97
C ILE A 385 27.77 -12.60 -3.56
N LYS A 386 28.14 -13.87 -3.39
CA LYS A 386 28.28 -14.50 -2.08
C LYS A 386 27.01 -14.31 -1.26
N ASN A 387 27.13 -14.22 0.07
CA ASN A 387 26.00 -13.89 0.96
C ASN A 387 25.97 -12.41 1.38
N LEU A 388 26.83 -11.60 0.76
CA LEU A 388 27.08 -10.23 1.21
C LEU A 388 26.43 -9.19 0.32
N PHE A 389 26.47 -9.38 -1.01
CA PHE A 389 26.00 -8.41 -1.97
C PHE A 389 24.89 -8.98 -2.85
N THR A 390 23.94 -8.13 -3.20
CA THR A 390 22.99 -8.40 -4.29
C THR A 390 22.96 -7.17 -5.18
N VAL A 391 23.21 -7.36 -6.45
CA VAL A 391 23.04 -6.33 -7.49
C VAL A 391 21.73 -6.61 -8.18
N PHE A 392 20.93 -5.57 -8.39
CA PHE A 392 19.64 -5.70 -9.07
C PHE A 392 19.50 -4.65 -10.17
N PHE A 393 18.77 -5.03 -11.17
CA PHE A 393 18.38 -4.18 -12.30
C PHE A 393 16.96 -4.55 -12.71
N GLU A 394 16.09 -3.57 -12.73
CA GLU A 394 14.72 -3.69 -13.22
C GLU A 394 14.48 -2.62 -14.27
N SER A 395 13.83 -2.97 -15.36
CA SER A 395 13.40 -2.00 -16.35
C SER A 395 12.00 -2.34 -16.83
N THR A 396 11.08 -1.40 -16.70
CA THR A 396 9.69 -1.53 -17.12
C THR A 396 9.41 -0.52 -18.22
N PHE A 397 8.96 -1.00 -19.37
CA PHE A 397 8.37 -0.21 -20.43
C PHE A 397 6.87 -0.23 -20.27
N LYS A 398 6.20 0.93 -20.38
CA LYS A 398 4.73 1.06 -20.42
C LYS A 398 4.34 2.10 -21.45
N LYS A 399 3.39 1.76 -22.29
CA LYS A 399 2.80 2.68 -23.28
C LYS A 399 1.29 2.52 -23.30
N THR A 400 0.55 3.60 -23.10
CA THR A 400 -0.91 3.57 -23.23
C THR A 400 -1.30 3.09 -24.62
N ALA A 401 -2.28 2.20 -24.65
CA ALA A 401 -2.85 1.64 -25.87
C ALA A 401 -4.30 2.15 -25.98
N PHE A 402 -4.68 2.60 -27.15
CA PHE A 402 -6.03 3.09 -27.43
C PHE A 402 -6.38 4.43 -26.75
N SER A 403 -7.59 4.92 -27.00
CA SER A 403 -8.07 6.25 -26.61
C SER A 403 -8.32 6.47 -25.12
N ASN A 404 -8.20 5.43 -24.32
CA ASN A 404 -8.41 5.51 -22.87
C ASN A 404 -7.05 5.64 -22.19
N GLY A 405 -6.58 6.86 -22.04
CA GLY A 405 -5.32 7.17 -21.40
C GLY A 405 -5.35 7.01 -19.89
N ILE A 406 -4.23 7.29 -19.25
CA ILE A 406 -4.12 7.33 -17.80
C ILE A 406 -4.72 8.65 -17.30
N ALA A 407 -5.62 8.58 -16.31
CA ALA A 407 -6.12 9.76 -15.63
C ALA A 407 -5.03 10.33 -14.69
N GLU A 408 -4.58 11.54 -14.97
CA GLU A 408 -3.61 12.25 -14.14
C GLU A 408 -4.12 13.66 -13.80
N PRO A 409 -3.79 14.22 -12.62
CA PRO A 409 -4.11 15.59 -12.31
C PRO A 409 -3.34 16.55 -13.21
N PHE A 410 -4.00 17.58 -13.67
CA PHE A 410 -3.36 18.67 -14.39
C PHE A 410 -2.84 19.71 -13.40
N PHE A 411 -1.56 19.66 -13.09
CA PHE A 411 -0.94 20.50 -12.07
C PHE A 411 -0.59 21.93 -12.52
N THR A 412 -0.69 22.25 -13.76
CA THR A 412 -0.74 23.67 -14.18
C THR A 412 -2.15 24.15 -13.92
N LEU A 413 -2.29 25.07 -12.96
CA LEU A 413 -3.59 25.69 -12.69
C LEU A 413 -4.07 26.35 -13.97
N PRO A 414 -5.09 25.84 -14.64
CA PRO A 414 -5.77 26.59 -15.65
C PRO A 414 -6.36 27.84 -14.97
N GLU A 415 -6.51 28.90 -15.72
CA GLU A 415 -7.22 30.11 -15.27
C GLU A 415 -8.72 29.85 -15.04
N ASP A 416 -9.14 28.59 -14.92
CA ASP A 416 -10.52 28.27 -14.68
C ASP A 416 -10.92 28.57 -13.24
N GLU A 417 -12.12 29.09 -13.07
CA GLU A 417 -12.67 29.53 -11.79
C GLU A 417 -12.71 28.38 -10.76
N LEU A 418 -12.83 27.13 -11.20
CA LEU A 418 -13.01 25.98 -10.30
C LEU A 418 -11.73 25.67 -9.53
N SER A 419 -10.61 25.57 -10.21
CA SER A 419 -9.31 25.25 -9.60
C SER A 419 -8.83 26.35 -8.67
N LEU A 420 -8.97 27.61 -9.08
CA LEU A 420 -8.61 28.77 -8.24
C LEU A 420 -9.53 28.90 -7.02
N ARG A 421 -10.83 28.65 -7.20
CA ARG A 421 -11.84 28.90 -6.17
C ARG A 421 -11.86 27.82 -5.08
N TYR A 422 -11.56 26.56 -5.43
CA TYR A 422 -11.62 25.43 -4.52
C TYR A 422 -10.27 24.86 -4.12
N GLY A 423 -9.21 25.26 -4.80
CA GLY A 423 -7.87 24.76 -4.55
C GLY A 423 -7.68 23.31 -4.95
N LEU A 424 -8.45 22.80 -5.93
CA LEU A 424 -8.35 21.42 -6.39
C LEU A 424 -7.81 21.38 -7.82
N TYR A 425 -6.98 20.39 -8.11
CA TYR A 425 -6.46 20.15 -9.46
C TYR A 425 -7.48 19.39 -10.29
N PRO A 426 -7.80 19.82 -11.52
CA PRO A 426 -8.60 19.05 -12.44
C PRO A 426 -7.84 17.82 -12.93
N PHE A 427 -8.55 16.75 -13.29
CA PHE A 427 -7.99 15.60 -13.97
C PHE A 427 -7.95 15.81 -15.47
N LYS A 428 -6.95 15.24 -16.11
CA LYS A 428 -6.86 15.07 -17.55
C LYS A 428 -6.51 13.62 -17.87
N ILE A 429 -6.83 13.23 -19.09
CA ILE A 429 -6.45 11.94 -19.63
C ILE A 429 -5.27 12.16 -20.55
N GLU A 430 -4.21 11.45 -20.31
CA GLU A 430 -3.00 11.54 -21.13
C GLU A 430 -2.55 10.16 -21.61
N ASP A 431 -2.03 10.16 -22.81
CA ASP A 431 -1.25 9.03 -23.30
C ASP A 431 0.14 9.09 -22.68
N LEU A 432 0.55 7.98 -22.08
CA LEU A 432 1.84 7.86 -21.44
C LEU A 432 2.72 6.85 -22.18
N THR A 433 3.94 7.25 -22.46
CA THR A 433 5.00 6.34 -22.93
C THR A 433 6.19 6.49 -22.01
N GLN A 434 6.44 5.51 -21.18
CA GLN A 434 7.50 5.58 -20.18
C GLN A 434 8.40 4.34 -20.20
N ILE A 435 9.65 4.56 -19.83
CA ILE A 435 10.58 3.51 -19.41
C ILE A 435 11.02 3.89 -18.00
N ASN A 436 10.69 3.05 -17.04
CA ASN A 436 11.16 3.18 -15.67
C ASN A 436 12.29 2.18 -15.45
N THR A 437 13.44 2.65 -14.99
CA THR A 437 14.61 1.82 -14.70
C THR A 437 15.01 1.98 -13.25
N ASN A 438 15.13 0.86 -12.54
CA ASN A 438 15.66 0.76 -11.19
C ASN A 438 16.96 -0.06 -11.23
N ALA A 439 18.06 0.48 -10.74
CA ALA A 439 19.33 -0.22 -10.68
C ALA A 439 20.02 0.06 -9.34
N GLY A 440 20.64 -0.95 -8.76
CA GLY A 440 21.27 -0.74 -7.48
C GLY A 440 21.94 -1.97 -6.91
N PHE A 441 22.33 -1.83 -5.66
CA PHE A 441 22.87 -2.95 -4.89
C PHE A 441 22.42 -2.89 -3.43
N SER A 442 22.39 -4.04 -2.80
CA SER A 442 22.28 -4.19 -1.35
C SER A 442 23.50 -4.94 -0.80
N PHE A 443 23.94 -4.53 0.36
CA PHE A 443 25.03 -5.13 1.11
C PHE A 443 24.53 -5.51 2.49
N LEU A 444 24.75 -6.76 2.89
CA LEU A 444 24.39 -7.28 4.21
C LEU A 444 25.63 -7.90 4.83
N TYR A 445 26.05 -7.37 5.99
CA TYR A 445 27.14 -7.94 6.76
C TYR A 445 26.77 -7.98 8.24
N LYS A 446 26.59 -9.18 8.78
CA LYS A 446 26.11 -9.37 10.16
C LYS A 446 24.84 -8.55 10.41
N ASN A 447 24.93 -7.56 11.27
CA ASN A 447 23.83 -6.71 11.71
C ASN A 447 23.81 -5.33 11.02
N PHE A 448 24.58 -5.19 9.94
CA PHE A 448 24.64 -3.97 9.14
C PHE A 448 24.07 -4.25 7.74
N THR A 449 23.15 -3.38 7.31
CA THR A 449 22.58 -3.39 5.96
C THR A 449 22.85 -2.04 5.29
N LEU A 450 23.20 -2.06 4.03
CA LEU A 450 23.32 -0.87 3.19
C LEU A 450 22.67 -1.17 1.85
N SER A 451 21.81 -0.27 1.37
CA SER A 451 21.26 -0.35 0.02
C SER A 451 21.42 0.99 -0.68
N LEU A 452 21.75 0.93 -1.94
CA LEU A 452 21.82 2.08 -2.82
C LEU A 452 21.12 1.72 -4.12
N PHE A 453 20.17 2.55 -4.55
CA PHE A 453 19.51 2.35 -5.83
C PHE A 453 19.18 3.67 -6.50
N TRP A 454 19.22 3.65 -7.83
CA TRP A 454 18.86 4.72 -8.71
C TRP A 454 17.60 4.34 -9.48
N LYS A 455 16.61 5.22 -9.48
CA LYS A 455 15.37 5.13 -10.26
C LYS A 455 15.39 6.24 -11.31
N SER A 456 15.04 5.92 -12.54
CA SER A 456 14.99 6.88 -13.63
C SER A 456 13.83 6.64 -14.57
N PHE A 457 13.19 7.73 -14.99
CA PHE A 457 12.21 7.75 -16.07
C PHE A 457 12.83 8.36 -17.32
N TRP A 458 12.85 7.62 -18.42
CA TRP A 458 13.56 7.99 -19.64
C TRP A 458 12.72 8.75 -20.66
N LEU A 459 11.41 8.56 -20.63
CA LEU A 459 10.48 9.23 -21.54
C LEU A 459 9.55 10.14 -20.74
N ASP A 460 8.26 9.85 -20.75
CA ASP A 460 7.30 10.59 -19.95
C ASP A 460 7.53 10.31 -18.46
N VAL A 461 7.44 11.37 -17.67
CA VAL A 461 7.55 11.28 -16.21
C VAL A 461 6.16 11.47 -15.63
N PRO A 462 5.65 10.51 -14.82
CA PRO A 462 4.37 10.68 -14.16
C PRO A 462 4.32 11.95 -13.32
N SER A 463 3.17 12.57 -13.24
CA SER A 463 2.99 13.94 -12.69
C SER A 463 3.54 14.18 -11.29
N LEU A 464 3.62 13.15 -10.45
CA LEU A 464 4.14 13.24 -9.07
C LEU A 464 5.55 12.70 -8.90
N GLU A 465 6.18 12.24 -9.97
CA GLU A 465 7.50 11.61 -9.95
C GLU A 465 8.60 12.60 -10.31
N PHE A 466 9.81 12.27 -9.93
CA PHE A 466 11.02 12.95 -10.39
C PHE A 466 11.68 12.11 -11.48
N ARG A 467 12.25 12.77 -12.47
CA ARG A 467 12.94 12.08 -13.57
C ARG A 467 14.02 11.12 -13.07
N ASN A 468 14.76 11.53 -12.06
CA ASN A 468 15.79 10.72 -11.43
C ASN A 468 15.68 10.79 -9.91
N THR A 469 15.83 9.65 -9.26
CA THR A 469 15.89 9.55 -7.81
C THR A 469 17.01 8.60 -7.41
N VAL A 470 17.91 9.03 -6.54
CA VAL A 470 18.92 8.18 -5.92
C VAL A 470 18.53 7.97 -4.47
N ASN A 471 18.30 6.73 -4.08
CA ASN A 471 17.97 6.35 -2.73
C ASN A 471 19.13 5.61 -2.08
N ALA A 472 19.42 5.97 -0.84
CA ALA A 472 20.37 5.24 -0.01
C ALA A 472 19.71 4.94 1.34
N SER A 473 19.81 3.70 1.77
CA SER A 473 19.35 3.28 3.09
C SER A 473 20.43 2.51 3.81
N PHE A 474 20.51 2.69 5.11
CA PHE A 474 21.38 1.89 5.96
C PHE A 474 20.68 1.56 7.26
N SER A 475 20.99 0.40 7.80
CA SER A 475 20.56 0.02 9.15
C SER A 475 21.66 -0.72 9.88
N PHE A 476 21.70 -0.52 11.18
CA PHE A 476 22.59 -1.24 12.08
C PHE A 476 21.85 -1.58 13.37
N GLN A 477 22.10 -2.78 13.87
CA GLN A 477 21.57 -3.24 15.13
C GLN A 477 22.65 -4.01 15.90
N THR A 478 22.74 -3.82 17.21
CA THR A 478 23.64 -4.62 18.05
C THR A 478 23.18 -6.08 18.09
N GLU A 479 24.09 -7.02 18.33
CA GLU A 479 23.77 -8.48 18.37
C GLU A 479 22.65 -8.82 19.36
N ASN A 480 22.59 -8.12 20.49
CA ASN A 480 21.52 -8.29 21.48
C ASN A 480 20.28 -7.44 21.17
N SER A 481 20.22 -6.80 20.03
CA SER A 481 19.11 -5.92 19.59
C SER A 481 18.72 -4.81 20.58
N LYS A 482 19.62 -4.46 21.52
CA LYS A 482 19.34 -3.40 22.50
C LYS A 482 19.42 -2.00 21.93
N PHE A 483 20.29 -1.80 20.96
CA PHE A 483 20.52 -0.51 20.30
C PHE A 483 20.57 -0.70 18.80
N GLY A 484 20.06 0.27 18.07
CA GLY A 484 20.18 0.31 16.62
C GLY A 484 19.88 1.68 16.07
N PHE A 485 20.25 1.87 14.82
CA PHE A 485 19.95 3.08 14.07
C PHE A 485 19.66 2.73 12.62
N GLU A 486 18.84 3.55 11.99
CA GLU A 486 18.41 3.43 10.61
C GLU A 486 18.45 4.81 9.96
N GLY A 487 18.82 4.86 8.70
CA GLY A 487 18.79 6.08 7.93
C GLY A 487 18.31 5.81 6.51
N LEU A 488 17.54 6.74 5.98
CA LEU A 488 17.10 6.77 4.60
C LEU A 488 17.43 8.15 4.03
N SER A 489 18.01 8.17 2.85
CA SER A 489 18.18 9.40 2.09
C SER A 489 17.72 9.21 0.66
N ALA A 490 16.98 10.19 0.15
CA ALA A 490 16.56 10.27 -1.24
C ALA A 490 17.04 11.59 -1.84
N PHE A 491 17.74 11.52 -2.95
CA PHE A 491 18.12 12.67 -3.74
C PHE A 491 17.23 12.72 -4.98
N LEU A 492 16.47 13.79 -5.10
CA LEU A 492 15.46 13.97 -6.13
C LEU A 492 15.99 14.97 -7.16
N PHE A 493 16.05 14.52 -8.42
CA PHE A 493 16.58 15.33 -9.54
C PHE A 493 15.51 15.47 -10.61
N ASP A 494 15.35 16.69 -11.10
CA ASP A 494 14.52 16.98 -12.26
C ASP A 494 15.20 18.06 -13.09
N GLU A 495 14.96 18.09 -14.40
CA GLU A 495 15.58 19.07 -15.30
C GLU A 495 15.18 20.51 -14.88
N GLY A 496 16.19 21.32 -14.62
CA GLY A 496 15.99 22.73 -14.25
C GLY A 496 15.52 22.98 -12.82
N LYS A 497 15.48 21.96 -11.96
CA LYS A 497 15.14 22.10 -10.53
C LYS A 497 16.37 21.82 -9.67
N ASP A 498 16.45 22.49 -8.54
CA ASP A 498 17.48 22.24 -7.54
C ASP A 498 17.38 20.83 -6.96
N ILE A 499 18.53 20.23 -6.67
CA ILE A 499 18.60 18.95 -5.96
C ILE A 499 17.98 19.09 -4.58
N CYS A 500 16.98 18.29 -4.30
CA CYS A 500 16.24 18.33 -3.04
C CYS A 500 16.45 17.04 -2.26
N PRO A 501 17.44 16.95 -1.34
CA PRO A 501 17.65 15.77 -0.53
C PRO A 501 16.53 15.61 0.52
N VAL A 502 16.02 14.40 0.70
CA VAL A 502 15.18 13.97 1.82
C VAL A 502 16.04 13.09 2.70
N VAL A 503 16.14 13.38 3.98
CA VAL A 503 16.93 12.58 4.91
C VAL A 503 16.09 12.26 6.13
N ASP A 504 15.85 10.98 6.34
CA ASP A 504 15.18 10.41 7.51
C ASP A 504 16.19 9.65 8.36
N PHE A 505 16.05 9.73 9.66
CA PHE A 505 16.94 9.06 10.59
C PHE A 505 16.17 8.58 11.82
N SER A 506 16.49 7.38 12.29
CA SER A 506 15.90 6.78 13.48
C SER A 506 16.99 6.15 14.34
N VAL A 507 16.91 6.39 15.62
CA VAL A 507 17.73 5.71 16.65
C VAL A 507 16.82 5.09 17.66
N PHE A 508 17.07 3.84 18.02
CA PHE A 508 16.28 3.17 19.03
C PHE A 508 17.11 2.53 20.13
N PHE A 509 16.49 2.43 21.27
CA PHE A 509 17.00 1.72 22.43
C PHE A 509 15.91 0.83 23.02
N ARG A 510 16.22 -0.46 23.21
CA ARG A 510 15.33 -1.43 23.85
C ARG A 510 15.67 -1.48 25.34
N ILE A 511 14.74 -1.01 26.17
CA ILE A 511 14.88 -1.01 27.63
C ILE A 511 14.67 -2.42 28.17
N THR A 512 13.59 -3.08 27.73
CA THR A 512 13.27 -4.47 28.06
C THR A 512 12.84 -5.19 26.77
N ASN A 513 12.57 -6.50 26.83
CA ASN A 513 12.02 -7.22 25.70
C ASN A 513 10.64 -6.67 25.27
N ALA A 514 9.89 -6.13 26.22
CA ALA A 514 8.57 -5.56 26.00
C ALA A 514 8.56 -4.05 25.71
N LEU A 515 9.65 -3.31 25.92
CA LEU A 515 9.68 -1.85 25.84
C LEU A 515 10.85 -1.34 25.00
N ARG A 516 10.55 -0.62 23.93
CA ARG A 516 11.51 0.05 23.04
C ARG A 516 11.20 1.54 22.97
N LEU A 517 12.21 2.37 23.07
CA LEU A 517 12.18 3.80 22.78
C LEU A 517 12.86 4.08 21.45
N ALA A 518 12.34 5.01 20.67
CA ALA A 518 12.98 5.48 19.45
C ALA A 518 12.84 6.99 19.32
N VAL A 519 13.86 7.62 18.75
CA VAL A 519 13.81 9.00 18.28
C VAL A 519 13.85 8.95 16.77
N ASN A 520 12.82 9.46 16.12
CA ASN A 520 12.70 9.53 14.68
C ASN A 520 12.80 10.99 14.23
N ALA A 521 13.58 11.23 13.21
CA ALA A 521 13.68 12.53 12.56
C ALA A 521 13.40 12.32 11.06
N ASN A 522 12.30 12.87 10.59
CA ASN A 522 11.86 12.76 9.19
C ASN A 522 12.17 14.07 8.47
N ASP A 523 12.73 13.97 7.28
CA ASP A 523 13.13 15.10 6.43
C ASP A 523 13.88 16.20 7.23
N ILE A 524 15.01 15.78 7.84
CA ILE A 524 15.86 16.66 8.66
C ILE A 524 16.27 17.90 7.86
N VAL A 525 16.52 17.75 6.56
CA VAL A 525 16.94 18.85 5.70
C VAL A 525 15.86 19.92 5.66
N LYS A 526 14.59 19.55 5.53
CA LYS A 526 13.47 20.48 5.57
C LYS A 526 13.32 21.13 6.96
N LEU A 527 13.50 20.34 8.02
CA LEU A 527 13.40 20.83 9.39
C LEU A 527 14.44 21.93 9.68
N VAL A 528 15.69 21.73 9.22
CA VAL A 528 16.81 22.65 9.47
C VAL A 528 16.79 23.86 8.52
N SER A 529 16.52 23.63 7.24
CA SER A 529 16.56 24.68 6.23
C SER A 529 15.29 25.56 6.22
N GLY A 530 14.18 25.08 6.78
CA GLY A 530 12.87 25.72 6.67
C GLY A 530 12.34 25.75 5.22
N SER A 531 12.97 25.03 4.29
CA SER A 531 12.58 25.00 2.89
C SER A 531 11.20 24.35 2.73
N LYS A 532 10.35 24.94 1.89
CA LYS A 532 9.05 24.34 1.54
C LYS A 532 9.28 23.33 0.43
N ARG A 533 8.86 22.09 0.64
CA ARG A 533 8.68 21.12 -0.44
C ARG A 533 7.25 21.25 -0.95
N GLU A 534 7.10 21.30 -2.25
CA GLU A 534 5.79 21.44 -2.86
C GLU A 534 5.26 20.11 -3.35
N TYR A 535 3.96 19.92 -3.21
CA TYR A 535 3.19 18.89 -3.88
C TYR A 535 2.59 19.55 -5.12
N ALA A 536 3.11 19.14 -6.28
CA ALA A 536 2.61 19.64 -7.56
C ALA A 536 2.59 21.18 -7.70
N GLY A 537 3.54 21.87 -7.09
CA GLY A 537 3.73 23.32 -7.25
C GLY A 537 2.80 24.23 -6.45
N LEU A 538 1.77 23.72 -5.77
CA LEU A 538 0.83 24.56 -5.02
C LEU A 538 0.85 24.29 -3.51
N TYR A 539 0.80 23.03 -3.12
CA TYR A 539 0.69 22.62 -1.72
C TYR A 539 2.05 22.29 -1.13
N ALA A 540 2.30 22.72 0.10
CA ALA A 540 3.47 22.28 0.83
C ALA A 540 3.30 20.83 1.28
N LYS A 541 4.29 19.97 1.02
CA LYS A 541 4.34 18.63 1.59
C LYS A 541 4.62 18.71 3.08
N ARG A 542 4.00 17.80 3.83
CA ARG A 542 4.40 17.51 5.20
C ARG A 542 5.85 17.00 5.20
N GLY A 543 6.61 17.29 6.24
CA GLY A 543 7.97 16.82 6.46
C GLY A 543 8.71 17.77 7.39
N GLY A 544 9.90 17.38 7.80
CA GLY A 544 10.69 18.13 8.77
C GLY A 544 10.11 17.99 10.17
N ASN A 545 10.05 16.77 10.73
CA ASN A 545 9.62 16.53 12.09
C ASN A 545 10.63 15.68 12.87
N VAL A 546 10.63 15.86 14.20
CA VAL A 546 11.33 14.98 15.15
C VAL A 546 10.32 14.46 16.15
N SER A 547 10.32 13.15 16.39
CA SER A 547 9.39 12.51 17.31
C SER A 547 10.08 11.52 18.24
N LEU A 548 9.57 11.43 19.46
CA LEU A 548 9.86 10.35 20.39
C LEU A 548 8.76 9.30 20.27
N VAL A 549 9.16 8.06 20.07
CA VAL A 549 8.24 6.93 19.87
C VAL A 549 8.52 5.87 20.91
N VAL A 550 7.48 5.38 21.54
CA VAL A 550 7.49 4.27 22.51
C VAL A 550 6.76 3.10 21.88
N LYS A 551 7.42 1.95 21.80
CA LYS A 551 6.79 0.69 21.39
C LYS A 551 6.79 -0.28 22.56
N PHE A 552 5.65 -0.94 22.78
CA PHE A 552 5.48 -1.95 23.82
C PHE A 552 4.75 -3.17 23.26
N ASN A 553 5.11 -4.35 23.79
CA ASN A 553 4.52 -5.64 23.43
C ASN A 553 4.06 -6.32 24.74
N PHE A 554 2.84 -6.90 24.73
CA PHE A 554 2.25 -7.62 25.85
C PHE A 554 1.89 -9.05 25.46
#